data_f04db2ba486af76512f9c199b4cb8f07
#
_entry.id   f04db2ba486af76512f9c199b4cb8f07
#
_cell.length_a   1.000
_cell.length_b   1.000
_cell.length_c   1.000
_cell.angle_alpha   90.00
_cell.angle_beta   90.00
_cell.angle_gamma   90.00
#
_symmetry.space_group_name_H-M   'P 1'
#
loop_
_entity.id
_entity.type
_entity.pdbx_description
1 polymer ?
#
loop_
_entity_poly.entity_id
_entity_poly.type
_entity_poly.pdbx_seq_one_letter_code
_entity_poly.pdbx_strand_id
1 'polypeptide(L)'
;MPLPQEAEVRKRYVVVLPEQERARLHTMIGRGVAPASAQTHARILLKANQGEAGPGWTDAAIGAALEVNPATVARVRMRYVAAGLEAAVYRKPPARQYRRRLDGEQEARLVALTCSAPPQGHQRWTLRLLADRLVELQVVESVSYETVRQVLKQTGSSRG
;
A
#
# COMPACT_ATOMS: atom_id res chain seq x y z
N MET A 1 25.76 -38.70 0.57
CA MET A 1 24.79 -38.78 1.66
C MET A 1 24.05 -37.47 1.73
N PRO A 2 22.75 -37.40 1.40
CA PRO A 2 22.04 -36.16 1.58
C PRO A 2 22.02 -35.80 3.04
N LEU A 3 22.39 -34.57 3.35
CA LEU A 3 22.36 -34.08 4.71
C LEU A 3 20.90 -34.18 5.22
N PRO A 4 20.64 -34.85 6.34
CA PRO A 4 19.28 -35.04 6.84
C PRO A 4 18.56 -33.75 7.13
N GLN A 5 19.24 -32.63 7.15
CA GLN A 5 18.68 -31.34 7.41
C GLN A 5 17.94 -30.71 6.18
N GLU A 6 18.29 -31.10 4.97
CA GLU A 6 17.61 -30.60 3.78
C GLU A 6 16.27 -31.27 3.53
N ALA A 7 16.10 -32.49 4.00
CA ALA A 7 14.84 -33.22 3.89
C ALA A 7 13.81 -32.84 4.96
N GLU A 8 14.23 -32.21 6.03
CA GLU A 8 13.36 -31.89 7.17
C GLU A 8 12.93 -30.44 7.30
N VAL A 9 13.44 -29.53 6.48
CA VAL A 9 12.84 -28.19 6.39
C VAL A 9 11.53 -28.32 5.63
N ARG A 10 10.58 -28.98 6.26
CA ARG A 10 9.21 -29.00 5.78
C ARG A 10 8.77 -27.55 5.67
N LYS A 11 8.61 -27.10 4.44
CA LYS A 11 8.04 -25.78 4.20
C LYS A 11 6.73 -25.69 4.98
N ARG A 12 6.70 -24.86 5.98
CA ARG A 12 5.53 -24.66 6.84
C ARG A 12 4.30 -24.24 6.03
N TYR A 13 4.54 -23.62 4.89
CA TYR A 13 3.51 -23.15 3.97
C TYR A 13 3.78 -23.71 2.57
N VAL A 14 2.99 -24.68 2.18
CA VAL A 14 3.10 -25.34 0.87
C VAL A 14 2.19 -24.64 -0.12
N VAL A 15 2.74 -24.18 -1.24
CA VAL A 15 1.98 -23.57 -2.32
C VAL A 15 1.62 -24.62 -3.36
N VAL A 16 0.33 -24.82 -3.60
CA VAL A 16 -0.19 -25.64 -4.69
C VAL A 16 -1.13 -24.77 -5.49
N LEU A 17 -0.76 -24.45 -6.72
CA LEU A 17 -1.52 -23.56 -7.59
C LEU A 17 -2.43 -24.38 -8.51
N PRO A 18 -3.76 -24.18 -8.45
CA PRO A 18 -4.67 -24.71 -9.47
C PRO A 18 -4.33 -24.14 -10.85
N GLU A 19 -4.71 -24.84 -11.90
CA GLU A 19 -4.45 -24.43 -13.28
C GLU A 19 -4.95 -23.02 -13.60
N GLN A 20 -6.12 -22.67 -13.10
CA GLN A 20 -6.70 -21.34 -13.28
C GLN A 20 -5.84 -20.22 -12.66
N GLU A 21 -5.34 -20.46 -11.47
CA GLU A 21 -4.46 -19.50 -10.78
C GLU A 21 -3.12 -19.36 -11.49
N ARG A 22 -2.54 -20.48 -11.95
CA ARG A 22 -1.31 -20.46 -12.75
C ARG A 22 -1.48 -19.65 -14.03
N ALA A 23 -2.57 -19.88 -14.75
CA ALA A 23 -2.90 -19.13 -15.96
C ALA A 23 -3.05 -17.64 -15.71
N ARG A 24 -3.72 -17.25 -14.60
CA ARG A 24 -3.83 -15.83 -14.19
C ARG A 24 -2.47 -15.20 -13.93
N LEU A 25 -1.58 -15.90 -13.23
CA LEU A 25 -0.24 -15.41 -12.92
C LEU A 25 0.60 -15.24 -14.19
N HIS A 26 0.58 -16.20 -15.10
CA HIS A 26 1.27 -16.11 -16.38
C HIS A 26 0.75 -14.95 -17.24
N THR A 27 -0.55 -14.74 -17.28
CA THR A 27 -1.17 -13.63 -17.99
C THR A 27 -0.75 -12.30 -17.40
N MET A 28 -0.73 -12.18 -16.08
CA MET A 28 -0.31 -10.98 -15.37
C MET A 28 1.13 -10.61 -15.70
N ILE A 29 2.04 -11.58 -15.65
CA ILE A 29 3.45 -11.39 -15.95
C ILE A 29 3.64 -11.03 -17.45
N GLY A 30 2.94 -11.74 -18.34
CA GLY A 30 3.03 -11.53 -19.77
C GLY A 30 2.54 -10.16 -20.23
N ARG A 31 1.49 -9.65 -19.61
CA ARG A 31 0.96 -8.30 -19.92
C ARG A 31 1.82 -7.17 -19.38
N GLY A 32 2.57 -7.40 -18.30
CA GLY A 32 3.45 -6.40 -17.72
C GLY A 32 2.77 -5.14 -17.18
N VAL A 33 1.45 -5.14 -17.01
CA VAL A 33 0.68 -3.97 -16.56
C VAL A 33 0.58 -3.89 -15.04
N ALA A 34 0.72 -5.02 -14.35
CA ALA A 34 0.65 -5.05 -12.90
C ALA A 34 1.86 -4.33 -12.25
N PRO A 35 1.72 -3.80 -11.03
CA PRO A 35 2.85 -3.23 -10.29
C PRO A 35 4.03 -4.22 -10.20
N ALA A 36 5.25 -3.69 -10.20
CA ALA A 36 6.46 -4.51 -10.17
C ALA A 36 6.49 -5.49 -8.99
N SER A 37 6.01 -5.06 -7.83
CA SER A 37 5.91 -5.92 -6.64
C SER A 37 4.94 -7.08 -6.86
N ALA A 38 3.80 -6.83 -7.50
CA ALA A 38 2.82 -7.87 -7.82
C ALA A 38 3.39 -8.89 -8.81
N GLN A 39 4.12 -8.44 -9.82
CA GLN A 39 4.80 -9.31 -10.77
C GLN A 39 5.85 -10.19 -10.09
N THR A 40 6.64 -9.62 -9.18
CA THR A 40 7.63 -10.37 -8.40
C THR A 40 6.95 -11.43 -7.52
N HIS A 41 5.88 -11.08 -6.83
CA HIS A 41 5.12 -12.03 -6.01
C HIS A 41 4.50 -13.16 -6.87
N ALA A 42 4.00 -12.82 -8.06
CA ALA A 42 3.50 -13.82 -9.01
C ALA A 42 4.58 -14.83 -9.42
N ARG A 43 5.77 -14.34 -9.73
CA ARG A 43 6.92 -15.21 -10.07
C ARG A 43 7.34 -16.08 -8.90
N ILE A 44 7.32 -15.54 -7.68
CA ILE A 44 7.61 -16.31 -6.46
C ILE A 44 6.63 -17.49 -6.34
N LEU A 45 5.34 -17.24 -6.48
CA LEU A 45 4.32 -18.28 -6.36
C LEU A 45 4.46 -19.37 -7.43
N LEU A 46 4.74 -18.98 -8.67
CA LEU A 46 4.94 -19.94 -9.77
C LEU A 46 6.14 -20.85 -9.50
N LYS A 47 7.25 -20.31 -8.99
CA LYS A 47 8.44 -21.10 -8.66
C LYS A 47 8.28 -21.92 -7.39
N ALA A 48 7.51 -21.45 -6.43
CA ALA A 48 7.23 -22.14 -5.17
C ALA A 48 6.18 -23.25 -5.33
N ASN A 49 5.42 -23.26 -6.41
CA ASN A 49 4.34 -24.22 -6.66
C ASN A 49 4.87 -25.66 -6.59
N GLN A 50 4.34 -26.45 -5.67
CA GLN A 50 4.67 -27.86 -5.48
C GLN A 50 3.64 -28.79 -6.10
N GLY A 51 2.67 -28.27 -6.84
CA GLY A 51 1.71 -29.05 -7.61
C GLY A 51 2.39 -29.75 -8.81
N GLU A 52 1.61 -30.57 -9.54
CA GLU A 52 2.10 -31.42 -10.64
C GLU A 52 2.90 -30.65 -11.71
N ALA A 53 2.53 -29.40 -11.98
CA ALA A 53 3.18 -28.58 -13.00
C ALA A 53 4.14 -27.54 -12.41
N GLY A 54 4.43 -27.60 -11.14
CA GLY A 54 5.29 -26.62 -10.48
C GLY A 54 6.69 -27.12 -10.21
N PRO A 55 7.72 -26.27 -10.29
CA PRO A 55 9.10 -26.63 -10.01
C PRO A 55 9.40 -26.88 -8.53
N GLY A 56 8.58 -26.36 -7.61
CA GLY A 56 8.71 -26.60 -6.17
C GLY A 56 10.04 -26.10 -5.58
N TRP A 57 10.53 -24.96 -6.02
CA TRP A 57 11.82 -24.43 -5.58
C TRP A 57 11.85 -24.03 -4.11
N THR A 58 13.03 -24.08 -3.51
CA THR A 58 13.24 -23.59 -2.14
C THR A 58 13.22 -22.06 -2.10
N ASP A 59 12.98 -21.51 -0.91
CA ASP A 59 12.98 -20.04 -0.72
C ASP A 59 14.34 -19.42 -1.07
N ALA A 60 15.42 -20.12 -0.73
CA ALA A 60 16.78 -19.67 -1.08
C ALA A 60 17.00 -19.64 -2.60
N ALA A 61 16.55 -20.67 -3.31
CA ALA A 61 16.68 -20.75 -4.77
C ALA A 61 15.84 -19.67 -5.46
N ILE A 62 14.60 -19.45 -5.01
CA ILE A 62 13.72 -18.40 -5.53
C ILE A 62 14.32 -17.03 -5.24
N GLY A 63 14.80 -16.81 -4.03
CA GLY A 63 15.44 -15.56 -3.63
C GLY A 63 16.65 -15.22 -4.50
N ALA A 64 17.49 -16.20 -4.79
CA ALA A 64 18.63 -16.02 -5.66
C ALA A 64 18.22 -15.72 -7.11
N ALA A 65 17.23 -16.44 -7.64
CA ALA A 65 16.77 -16.28 -9.02
C ALA A 65 16.08 -14.93 -9.28
N LEU A 66 15.35 -14.42 -8.32
CA LEU A 66 14.58 -13.19 -8.44
C LEU A 66 15.24 -11.98 -7.75
N GLU A 67 16.40 -12.19 -7.16
CA GLU A 67 17.14 -11.16 -6.43
C GLU A 67 16.32 -10.55 -5.26
N VAL A 68 15.61 -11.40 -4.53
CA VAL A 68 14.82 -11.02 -3.38
C VAL A 68 15.27 -11.78 -2.13
N ASN A 69 15.00 -11.21 -0.98
CA ASN A 69 15.32 -11.87 0.29
C ASN A 69 14.46 -13.14 0.46
N PRO A 70 15.04 -14.29 0.87
CA PRO A 70 14.29 -15.50 1.15
C PRO A 70 13.13 -15.29 2.17
N ALA A 71 13.29 -14.38 3.11
CA ALA A 71 12.22 -14.01 4.04
C ALA A 71 10.99 -13.42 3.31
N THR A 72 11.20 -12.69 2.22
CA THR A 72 10.11 -12.19 1.35
C THR A 72 9.37 -13.34 0.69
N VAL A 73 10.10 -14.32 0.18
CA VAL A 73 9.53 -15.55 -0.41
C VAL A 73 8.65 -16.28 0.61
N ALA A 74 9.14 -16.46 1.82
CA ALA A 74 8.40 -17.11 2.89
C ALA A 74 7.10 -16.35 3.24
N ARG A 75 7.15 -15.02 3.28
CA ARG A 75 5.95 -14.20 3.54
C ARG A 75 4.92 -14.30 2.44
N VAL A 76 5.34 -14.36 1.19
CA VAL A 76 4.42 -14.53 0.05
C VAL A 76 3.73 -15.88 0.13
N ARG A 77 4.48 -16.96 0.39
CA ARG A 77 3.91 -18.29 0.59
C ARG A 77 2.92 -18.32 1.75
N MET A 78 3.28 -17.72 2.87
CA MET A 78 2.41 -17.63 4.05
C MET A 78 1.09 -16.92 3.71
N ARG A 79 1.15 -15.79 3.01
CA ARG A 79 -0.05 -15.04 2.62
C ARG A 79 -0.94 -15.84 1.67
N TYR A 80 -0.34 -16.57 0.73
CA TYR A 80 -1.09 -17.43 -0.17
C TYR A 80 -1.88 -18.50 0.57
N VAL A 81 -1.23 -19.20 1.49
CA VAL A 81 -1.87 -20.26 2.28
C VAL A 81 -2.94 -19.69 3.21
N ALA A 82 -2.69 -18.54 3.81
CA ALA A 82 -3.59 -17.93 4.79
C ALA A 82 -4.80 -17.22 4.15
N ALA A 83 -4.62 -16.55 3.02
CA ALA A 83 -5.63 -15.62 2.49
C ALA A 83 -5.86 -15.70 0.97
N GLY A 84 -5.15 -16.58 0.26
CA GLY A 84 -5.34 -16.82 -1.15
C GLY A 84 -4.46 -16.01 -2.09
N LEU A 85 -4.71 -16.16 -3.39
CA LEU A 85 -3.87 -15.63 -4.45
C LEU A 85 -3.75 -14.09 -4.42
N GLU A 86 -4.85 -13.40 -4.33
CA GLU A 86 -4.86 -11.94 -4.39
C GLU A 86 -4.14 -11.31 -3.20
N ALA A 87 -4.31 -11.86 -2.01
CA ALA A 87 -3.61 -11.40 -0.82
C ALA A 87 -2.09 -11.61 -0.89
N ALA A 88 -1.66 -12.66 -1.58
CA ALA A 88 -0.25 -12.97 -1.77
C ALA A 88 0.40 -12.08 -2.83
N VAL A 89 -0.32 -11.79 -3.92
CA VAL A 89 0.18 -11.02 -5.07
C VAL A 89 0.15 -9.53 -4.80
N TYR A 90 -0.98 -9.02 -4.35
CA TYR A 90 -1.15 -7.57 -4.12
C TYR A 90 -0.82 -7.19 -2.68
N ARG A 91 -0.14 -6.06 -2.55
CA ARG A 91 0.19 -5.52 -1.24
C ARG A 91 -1.10 -5.14 -0.51
N LYS A 92 -1.25 -5.64 0.71
CA LYS A 92 -2.33 -5.22 1.58
C LYS A 92 -2.23 -3.70 1.80
N PRO A 93 -3.32 -2.95 1.57
CA PRO A 93 -3.29 -1.53 1.86
C PRO A 93 -2.94 -1.30 3.34
N PRO A 94 -2.19 -0.23 3.65
CA PRO A 94 -1.79 0.03 5.03
C PRO A 94 -3.05 0.11 5.90
N ALA A 95 -3.06 -0.66 6.99
CA ALA A 95 -4.16 -0.67 7.95
C ALA A 95 -4.30 0.68 8.67
N ARG A 96 -3.27 1.50 8.61
CA ARG A 96 -3.27 2.85 9.16
C ARG A 96 -3.97 3.78 8.18
N GLN A 97 -5.27 3.95 8.34
CA GLN A 97 -5.92 5.11 7.77
C GLN A 97 -5.42 6.31 8.56
N TYR A 98 -4.61 7.14 7.92
CA TYR A 98 -4.31 8.46 8.47
C TYR A 98 -5.64 9.20 8.56
N ARG A 99 -6.12 9.41 9.78
CA ARG A 99 -7.23 10.32 10.00
C ARG A 99 -6.84 11.65 9.36
N ARG A 100 -7.64 12.11 8.41
CA ARG A 100 -7.51 13.47 7.92
C ARG A 100 -7.60 14.40 9.13
N ARG A 101 -6.67 15.30 9.27
CA ARG A 101 -6.68 16.26 10.37
C ARG A 101 -7.90 17.17 10.35
N LEU A 102 -8.45 17.40 9.17
CA LEU A 102 -9.70 18.11 8.96
C LEU A 102 -10.70 17.16 8.28
N ASP A 103 -11.91 17.11 8.81
CA ASP A 103 -13.02 16.41 8.16
C ASP A 103 -13.64 17.27 7.04
N GLY A 104 -14.63 16.74 6.31
CA GLY A 104 -15.26 17.44 5.19
C GLY A 104 -15.93 18.74 5.57
N GLU A 105 -16.55 18.81 6.75
CA GLU A 105 -17.18 20.04 7.27
C GLU A 105 -16.13 21.09 7.63
N GLN A 106 -15.06 20.68 8.29
CA GLN A 106 -13.95 21.55 8.67
C GLN A 106 -13.22 22.10 7.42
N GLU A 107 -13.03 21.27 6.42
CA GLU A 107 -12.47 21.71 5.13
C GLU A 107 -13.37 22.74 4.43
N ALA A 108 -14.67 22.51 4.44
CA ALA A 108 -15.63 23.46 3.87
C ALA A 108 -15.60 24.81 4.59
N ARG A 109 -15.47 24.81 5.91
CA ARG A 109 -15.33 26.05 6.71
C ARG A 109 -14.03 26.79 6.41
N LEU A 110 -12.93 26.05 6.22
CA LEU A 110 -11.66 26.64 5.82
C LEU A 110 -11.76 27.32 4.45
N VAL A 111 -12.37 26.67 3.47
CA VAL A 111 -12.59 27.25 2.15
C VAL A 111 -13.48 28.48 2.24
N ALA A 112 -14.53 28.45 3.04
CA ALA A 112 -15.41 29.60 3.24
C ALA A 112 -14.68 30.80 3.86
N LEU A 113 -13.73 30.56 4.78
CA LEU A 113 -12.86 31.61 5.32
C LEU A 113 -12.01 32.27 4.26
N THR A 114 -11.44 31.50 3.34
CA THR A 114 -10.61 32.06 2.25
C THR A 114 -11.40 32.95 1.32
N CYS A 115 -12.71 32.72 1.20
CA CYS A 115 -13.64 33.55 0.39
C CYS A 115 -14.17 34.75 1.15
N SER A 116 -13.96 34.85 2.47
CA SER A 116 -14.39 35.98 3.29
C SER A 116 -13.31 37.06 3.38
N ALA A 117 -13.70 38.24 3.88
CA ALA A 117 -12.76 39.32 4.11
C ALA A 117 -11.75 38.93 5.22
N PRO A 118 -10.45 39.27 5.07
CA PRO A 118 -9.47 39.04 6.10
C PRO A 118 -9.77 39.87 7.36
N PRO A 119 -9.20 39.48 8.53
CA PRO A 119 -9.43 40.21 9.77
C PRO A 119 -8.92 41.64 9.68
N GLN A 120 -9.47 42.49 10.54
CA GLN A 120 -9.09 43.90 10.65
C GLN A 120 -7.57 44.01 10.86
N GLY A 121 -6.92 44.89 10.09
CA GLY A 121 -5.46 45.05 10.11
C GLY A 121 -4.68 44.20 9.15
N HIS A 122 -5.36 43.32 8.41
CA HIS A 122 -4.74 42.46 7.39
C HIS A 122 -5.35 42.69 6.01
N GLN A 123 -4.53 42.75 4.99
CA GLN A 123 -4.98 42.96 3.60
C GLN A 123 -5.40 41.65 2.91
N ARG A 124 -4.88 40.53 3.40
CA ARG A 124 -5.12 39.20 2.82
C ARG A 124 -5.01 38.11 3.88
N TRP A 125 -5.61 36.96 3.58
CA TRP A 125 -5.42 35.77 4.39
C TRP A 125 -4.02 35.19 4.23
N THR A 126 -3.39 34.84 5.34
CA THR A 126 -2.17 34.03 5.36
C THR A 126 -2.52 32.65 5.94
N LEU A 127 -1.66 31.66 5.71
CA LEU A 127 -1.87 30.31 6.24
C LEU A 127 -1.96 30.31 7.77
N ARG A 128 -1.16 31.13 8.43
CA ARG A 128 -1.19 31.27 9.90
C ARG A 128 -2.47 31.91 10.40
N LEU A 129 -2.94 32.96 9.72
CA LEU A 129 -4.21 33.60 10.05
C LEU A 129 -5.39 32.64 9.90
N LEU A 130 -5.40 31.83 8.85
CA LEU A 130 -6.40 30.81 8.62
C LEU A 130 -6.38 29.75 9.73
N ALA A 131 -5.20 29.27 10.11
CA ALA A 131 -5.03 28.30 11.18
C ALA A 131 -5.52 28.87 12.51
N ASP A 132 -5.12 30.09 12.86
CA ASP A 132 -5.53 30.79 14.10
C ASP A 132 -7.05 31.01 14.14
N ARG A 133 -7.63 31.40 13.01
CA ARG A 133 -9.07 31.65 12.92
C ARG A 133 -9.91 30.37 13.08
N LEU A 134 -9.44 29.25 12.53
CA LEU A 134 -10.10 27.95 12.74
C LEU A 134 -10.13 27.55 14.20
N VAL A 135 -9.07 27.83 14.94
CA VAL A 135 -9.01 27.57 16.38
C VAL A 135 -9.91 28.54 17.15
N GLU A 136 -9.89 29.85 16.84
CA GLU A 136 -10.76 30.86 17.47
C GLU A 136 -12.25 30.54 17.28
N LEU A 137 -12.64 30.05 16.10
CA LEU A 137 -14.02 29.68 15.79
C LEU A 137 -14.40 28.31 16.36
N GLN A 138 -13.50 27.65 17.09
CA GLN A 138 -13.70 26.33 17.67
C GLN A 138 -14.04 25.24 16.64
N VAL A 139 -13.61 25.45 15.40
CA VAL A 139 -13.75 24.43 14.33
C VAL A 139 -12.82 23.26 14.60
N VAL A 140 -11.62 23.54 15.11
CA VAL A 140 -10.60 22.56 15.52
C VAL A 140 -9.98 22.99 16.84
N GLU A 141 -9.43 22.05 17.59
CA GLU A 141 -8.67 22.34 18.81
C GLU A 141 -7.28 22.92 18.49
N SER A 142 -6.65 22.37 17.46
CA SER A 142 -5.37 22.84 16.98
C SER A 142 -5.17 22.41 15.52
N VAL A 143 -4.48 23.25 14.75
CA VAL A 143 -4.13 22.96 13.36
C VAL A 143 -2.86 23.73 12.99
N SER A 144 -1.95 23.09 12.26
CA SER A 144 -0.75 23.74 11.76
C SER A 144 -1.02 24.45 10.43
N TYR A 145 -0.25 25.49 10.14
CA TYR A 145 -0.32 26.19 8.83
C TYR A 145 0.01 25.23 7.67
N GLU A 146 0.84 24.23 7.90
CA GLU A 146 1.19 23.23 6.88
C GLU A 146 -0.01 22.35 6.53
N THR A 147 -0.82 21.97 7.51
CA THR A 147 -2.08 21.24 7.27
C THR A 147 -3.05 22.10 6.45
N VAL A 148 -3.19 23.37 6.79
CA VAL A 148 -4.02 24.32 6.03
C VAL A 148 -3.54 24.44 4.58
N ARG A 149 -2.22 24.56 4.38
CA ARG A 149 -1.62 24.61 3.04
C ARG A 149 -1.95 23.37 2.21
N GLN A 150 -1.80 22.19 2.79
CA GLN A 150 -2.07 20.93 2.10
C GLN A 150 -3.54 20.78 1.71
N VAL A 151 -4.45 21.13 2.62
CA VAL A 151 -5.90 21.07 2.36
C VAL A 151 -6.28 22.02 1.22
N LEU A 152 -5.81 23.27 1.25
CA LEU A 152 -6.09 24.25 0.20
C LEU A 152 -5.49 23.84 -1.15
N LYS A 153 -4.30 23.24 -1.14
CA LYS A 153 -3.67 22.72 -2.35
C LYS A 153 -4.48 21.60 -2.99
N GLN A 154 -4.98 20.67 -2.19
CA GLN A 154 -5.84 19.56 -2.66
C GLN A 154 -7.15 20.09 -3.22
N THR A 155 -7.77 21.03 -2.54
CA THR A 155 -9.04 21.65 -2.97
C THR A 155 -8.84 22.47 -4.26
N GLY A 156 -7.75 23.19 -4.38
CA GLY A 156 -7.38 23.93 -5.59
C GLY A 156 -7.08 23.01 -6.77
N SER A 157 -6.45 21.88 -6.54
CA SER A 157 -6.13 20.89 -7.59
C SER A 157 -7.37 20.19 -8.15
N SER A 158 -8.42 20.05 -7.35
CA SER A 158 -9.68 19.43 -7.78
C SER A 158 -10.51 20.34 -8.72
N ARG A 159 -10.14 21.60 -8.85
CA ARG A 159 -10.83 22.59 -9.71
C ARG A 159 -10.12 22.84 -11.05
N GLY A 160 -9.04 22.11 -11.27
CA GLY A 160 -8.30 22.22 -12.52
C GLY A 160 -8.96 21.53 -13.71
#